data_2bb26786c7ff96039947933c7768d605
#
_entry.id   2bb26786c7ff96039947933c7768d605
#
_cell.length_a   1.000
_cell.length_b   1.000
_cell.length_c   1.000
_cell.angle_alpha   90.00
_cell.angle_beta   90.00
_cell.angle_gamma   90.00
#
_symmetry.space_group_name_H-M   'P 1'
#
loop_
_entity.id
_entity.type
_entity.pdbx_description
1 polymer ?
#
loop_
_entity_poly.entity_id
_entity_poly.type
_entity_poly.pdbx_seq_one_letter_code
_entity_poly.pdbx_strand_id
1 'polypeptide(L)'
;MGEPARWQRRVEEFVLGQIGDSPTRVLEVGCGEGELALALARAGHSVTAIDPRAPEGPIFRRARIEEFTDPGQFDHVVASLSLHHVEDLSMALDNIADLLRPGGTLIVVEFAWDRIDEAMAEWALDRLPAASPSEKPSWLGRCCRGWTRGGEGGSHYHGDDAEAHFAGWAGEEGLHNSRQVRAELERHLVERHFEWVPYLYPDLGDGVSESDESAAIESGTINATGFRYVGTRRALAEP
;
A
#
# COMPACT_ATOMS: atom_id res chain seq x y z
N MET A 1 -8.77 3.61 -20.82
CA MET A 1 -8.45 2.80 -19.63
C MET A 1 -8.19 3.81 -18.53
N GLY A 2 -8.97 3.79 -17.45
CA GLY A 2 -8.86 4.76 -16.36
C GLY A 2 -7.54 4.65 -15.59
N GLU A 3 -7.14 5.70 -14.88
CA GLU A 3 -5.89 5.74 -14.08
C GLU A 3 -5.84 4.64 -12.98
N PRO A 4 -6.95 4.28 -12.27
CA PRO A 4 -6.93 3.18 -11.31
C PRO A 4 -6.49 1.85 -11.95
N ALA A 5 -6.96 1.54 -13.16
CA ALA A 5 -6.54 0.33 -13.89
C ALA A 5 -5.07 0.38 -14.34
N ARG A 6 -4.49 1.58 -14.51
CA ARG A 6 -3.07 1.74 -14.80
C ARG A 6 -2.22 1.52 -13.56
N TRP A 7 -2.65 2.06 -12.41
CA TRP A 7 -1.96 1.86 -11.14
C TRP A 7 -1.88 0.37 -10.77
N GLN A 8 -3.00 -0.36 -10.85
CA GLN A 8 -3.03 -1.82 -10.63
C GLN A 8 -2.03 -2.55 -11.54
N ARG A 9 -1.99 -2.20 -12.82
CA ARG A 9 -1.02 -2.76 -13.75
C ARG A 9 0.43 -2.49 -13.35
N ARG A 10 0.74 -1.29 -12.83
CA ARG A 10 2.07 -0.96 -12.33
C ARG A 10 2.46 -1.81 -11.13
N VAL A 11 1.50 -2.08 -10.24
CA VAL A 11 1.71 -3.00 -9.11
C VAL A 11 1.96 -4.41 -9.63
N GLU A 12 1.14 -4.91 -10.55
CA GLU A 12 1.32 -6.23 -11.17
C GLU A 12 2.68 -6.35 -11.85
N GLU A 13 3.07 -5.39 -12.68
CA GLU A 13 4.36 -5.34 -13.38
C GLU A 13 5.53 -5.37 -12.40
N PHE A 14 5.46 -4.56 -11.33
CA PHE A 14 6.49 -4.55 -10.30
C PHE A 14 6.59 -5.90 -9.59
N VAL A 15 5.48 -6.43 -9.09
CA VAL A 15 5.44 -7.69 -8.33
C VAL A 15 5.93 -8.84 -9.20
N LEU A 16 5.42 -9.00 -10.42
CA LEU A 16 5.84 -10.05 -11.35
C LEU A 16 7.32 -9.92 -11.71
N GLY A 17 7.82 -8.69 -11.88
CA GLY A 17 9.24 -8.44 -12.12
C GLY A 17 10.15 -8.89 -10.96
N GLN A 18 9.64 -8.87 -9.71
CA GLN A 18 10.40 -9.35 -8.54
C GLN A 18 10.30 -10.87 -8.35
N ILE A 19 9.15 -11.48 -8.71
CA ILE A 19 8.94 -12.93 -8.57
C ILE A 19 9.65 -13.71 -9.70
N GLY A 20 9.65 -13.17 -10.92
CA GLY A 20 10.22 -13.82 -12.12
C GLY A 20 9.27 -14.83 -12.76
N ASP A 21 9.72 -15.46 -13.85
CA ASP A 21 8.88 -16.29 -14.71
C ASP A 21 8.71 -17.76 -14.26
N SER A 22 9.52 -18.21 -13.29
CA SER A 22 9.44 -19.59 -12.81
C SER A 22 8.26 -19.77 -11.87
N PRO A 23 7.47 -20.85 -12.00
CA PRO A 23 6.39 -21.14 -11.07
C PRO A 23 6.88 -21.22 -9.62
N THR A 24 6.33 -20.43 -8.76
CA THR A 24 6.67 -20.33 -7.33
C THR A 24 5.42 -20.35 -6.47
N ARG A 25 5.57 -20.54 -5.18
CA ARG A 25 4.50 -20.49 -4.21
C ARG A 25 4.42 -19.09 -3.61
N VAL A 26 3.29 -18.41 -3.83
CA VAL A 26 3.07 -17.01 -3.44
C VAL A 26 1.92 -16.88 -2.45
N LEU A 27 2.13 -16.13 -1.37
CA LEU A 27 1.07 -15.65 -0.48
C LEU A 27 0.83 -14.17 -0.76
N GLU A 28 -0.40 -13.77 -1.05
CA GLU A 28 -0.83 -12.37 -1.05
C GLU A 28 -1.58 -12.04 0.24
N VAL A 29 -1.11 -11.01 0.95
CA VAL A 29 -1.66 -10.50 2.20
C VAL A 29 -2.47 -9.23 1.94
N GLY A 30 -3.75 -9.23 2.32
CA GLY A 30 -4.66 -8.13 2.05
C GLY A 30 -5.09 -8.07 0.57
N CYS A 31 -5.57 -9.21 0.04
CA CYS A 31 -5.88 -9.33 -1.39
C CYS A 31 -7.10 -8.52 -1.86
N GLY A 32 -7.90 -7.97 -0.95
CA GLY A 32 -9.12 -7.23 -1.30
C GLY A 32 -10.02 -8.02 -2.25
N GLU A 33 -10.32 -7.48 -3.42
CA GLU A 33 -11.14 -8.12 -4.46
C GLU A 33 -10.38 -9.21 -5.26
N GLY A 34 -9.07 -9.39 -5.03
CA GLY A 34 -8.28 -10.49 -5.55
C GLY A 34 -7.68 -10.29 -6.94
N GLU A 35 -7.62 -9.07 -7.43
CA GLU A 35 -7.16 -8.78 -8.80
C GLU A 35 -5.69 -9.18 -9.00
N LEU A 36 -4.81 -8.82 -8.07
CA LEU A 36 -3.40 -9.18 -8.10
C LEU A 36 -3.20 -10.69 -7.93
N ALA A 37 -3.92 -11.35 -6.99
CA ALA A 37 -3.89 -12.79 -6.82
C ALA A 37 -4.23 -13.54 -8.11
N LEU A 38 -5.28 -13.09 -8.82
CA LEU A 38 -5.69 -13.67 -10.09
C LEU A 38 -4.67 -13.42 -11.20
N ALA A 39 -3.99 -12.26 -11.19
CA ALA A 39 -2.92 -11.97 -12.14
C ALA A 39 -1.71 -12.88 -11.91
N LEU A 40 -1.28 -13.07 -10.67
CA LEU A 40 -0.21 -13.99 -10.28
C LEU A 40 -0.54 -15.44 -10.65
N ALA A 41 -1.78 -15.89 -10.40
CA ALA A 41 -2.22 -17.22 -10.78
C ALA A 41 -2.24 -17.42 -12.31
N ARG A 42 -2.67 -16.39 -13.09
CA ARG A 42 -2.61 -16.42 -14.57
C ARG A 42 -1.16 -16.47 -15.09
N ALA A 43 -0.22 -15.88 -14.35
CA ALA A 43 1.22 -15.96 -14.67
C ALA A 43 1.83 -17.34 -14.36
N GLY A 44 1.08 -18.26 -13.74
CA GLY A 44 1.51 -19.65 -13.50
C GLY A 44 2.02 -19.92 -12.10
N HIS A 45 1.88 -18.97 -11.16
CA HIS A 45 2.28 -19.17 -9.77
C HIS A 45 1.22 -19.94 -8.97
N SER A 46 1.64 -20.66 -7.93
CA SER A 46 0.75 -21.28 -6.95
C SER A 46 0.39 -20.26 -5.88
N VAL A 47 -0.79 -19.65 -5.99
CA VAL A 47 -1.21 -18.52 -5.17
C VAL A 47 -2.13 -18.95 -4.03
N THR A 48 -1.86 -18.43 -2.84
CA THR A 48 -2.81 -18.32 -1.73
C THR A 48 -3.00 -16.84 -1.45
N ALA A 49 -4.23 -16.36 -1.37
CA ALA A 49 -4.55 -14.95 -1.15
C ALA A 49 -5.45 -14.82 0.08
N ILE A 50 -5.04 -13.99 1.04
CA ILE A 50 -5.76 -13.79 2.29
C ILE A 50 -6.23 -12.34 2.46
N ASP A 51 -7.44 -12.19 2.97
CA ASP A 51 -8.03 -10.92 3.41
C ASP A 51 -9.20 -11.25 4.36
N PRO A 52 -9.49 -10.46 5.40
CA PRO A 52 -10.68 -10.67 6.23
C PRO A 52 -11.99 -10.71 5.43
N ARG A 53 -12.02 -10.05 4.27
CA ARG A 53 -13.16 -9.98 3.35
C ARG A 53 -12.89 -10.63 1.99
N ALA A 54 -11.90 -11.53 1.91
CA ALA A 54 -11.54 -12.20 0.66
C ALA A 54 -12.76 -12.75 -0.08
N PRO A 55 -12.78 -12.67 -1.42
CA PRO A 55 -13.84 -13.25 -2.22
C PRO A 55 -13.87 -14.77 -2.11
N GLU A 56 -14.90 -15.40 -2.66
CA GLU A 56 -14.97 -16.86 -2.74
C GLU A 56 -14.10 -17.37 -3.92
N GLY A 57 -13.42 -18.49 -3.69
CA GLY A 57 -12.62 -19.12 -4.74
C GLY A 57 -11.51 -20.01 -4.20
N PRO A 58 -10.92 -20.85 -5.05
CA PRO A 58 -9.98 -21.88 -4.60
C PRO A 58 -8.67 -21.32 -4.04
N ILE A 59 -8.24 -20.13 -4.49
CA ILE A 59 -7.01 -19.49 -4.02
C ILE A 59 -7.23 -18.54 -2.84
N PHE A 60 -8.48 -18.17 -2.52
CA PHE A 60 -8.83 -17.18 -1.52
C PHE A 60 -9.13 -17.79 -0.17
N ARG A 61 -8.72 -17.11 0.92
CA ARG A 61 -9.00 -17.48 2.31
C ARG A 61 -9.37 -16.24 3.10
N ARG A 62 -10.48 -16.29 3.83
CA ARG A 62 -10.87 -15.24 4.78
C ARG A 62 -10.08 -15.41 6.07
N ALA A 63 -9.01 -14.64 6.21
CA ALA A 63 -8.13 -14.66 7.37
C ALA A 63 -7.41 -13.33 7.53
N ARG A 64 -7.03 -12.99 8.77
CA ARG A 64 -6.05 -11.95 9.07
C ARG A 64 -4.65 -12.55 9.03
N ILE A 65 -3.67 -11.77 8.66
CA ILE A 65 -2.28 -12.25 8.58
C ILE A 65 -1.76 -12.66 9.96
N GLU A 66 -2.16 -11.99 11.01
CA GLU A 66 -1.74 -12.27 12.39
C GLU A 66 -2.15 -13.69 12.86
N GLU A 67 -3.21 -14.24 12.28
CA GLU A 67 -3.78 -15.55 12.66
C GLU A 67 -3.58 -16.62 11.58
N PHE A 68 -3.12 -16.23 10.39
CA PHE A 68 -3.02 -17.14 9.25
C PHE A 68 -1.88 -18.14 9.44
N THR A 69 -2.19 -19.42 9.21
CA THR A 69 -1.22 -20.51 9.26
C THR A 69 -1.28 -21.35 7.99
N ASP A 70 -0.14 -21.82 7.55
CA ASP A 70 -0.01 -22.74 6.43
C ASP A 70 1.07 -23.77 6.73
N PRO A 71 0.86 -25.08 6.42
CA PRO A 71 1.83 -26.14 6.72
C PRO A 71 3.12 -26.07 5.88
N GLY A 72 3.07 -25.30 4.77
CA GLY A 72 4.24 -25.12 3.89
C GLY A 72 4.70 -23.67 3.90
N GLN A 73 5.94 -23.47 3.48
CA GLN A 73 6.51 -22.13 3.34
C GLN A 73 6.31 -21.58 1.94
N PHE A 74 6.26 -20.25 1.83
CA PHE A 74 6.13 -19.53 0.57
C PHE A 74 7.49 -19.08 0.06
N ASP A 75 7.66 -19.07 -1.26
CA ASP A 75 8.83 -18.49 -1.93
C ASP A 75 8.78 -16.97 -1.83
N HIS A 76 7.56 -16.43 -2.01
CA HIS A 76 7.30 -14.99 -1.96
C HIS A 76 6.04 -14.71 -1.14
N VAL A 77 6.08 -13.65 -0.36
CA VAL A 77 4.90 -13.00 0.21
C VAL A 77 4.77 -11.63 -0.43
N VAL A 78 3.57 -11.26 -0.82
CA VAL A 78 3.23 -9.96 -1.39
C VAL A 78 2.26 -9.24 -0.47
N ALA A 79 2.53 -7.99 -0.13
CA ALA A 79 1.64 -7.12 0.62
C ALA A 79 1.47 -5.82 -0.18
N SER A 80 0.27 -5.61 -0.73
CA SER A 80 -0.05 -4.41 -1.50
C SER A 80 -1.14 -3.63 -0.81
N LEU A 81 -0.81 -2.42 -0.32
CA LEU A 81 -1.72 -1.53 0.41
C LEU A 81 -2.42 -2.22 1.58
N SER A 82 -1.71 -3.03 2.33
CA SER A 82 -2.30 -3.86 3.38
C SER A 82 -1.63 -3.74 4.74
N LEU A 83 -0.30 -3.54 4.80
CA LEU A 83 0.42 -3.51 6.07
C LEU A 83 0.06 -2.28 6.93
N HIS A 84 -0.31 -1.17 6.31
CA HIS A 84 -0.76 0.00 7.06
C HIS A 84 -2.13 -0.20 7.74
N HIS A 85 -2.88 -1.26 7.39
CA HIS A 85 -4.18 -1.59 7.96
C HIS A 85 -4.18 -2.77 8.95
N VAL A 86 -3.06 -3.48 9.12
CA VAL A 86 -3.00 -4.62 10.06
C VAL A 86 -3.18 -4.13 11.50
N GLU A 87 -3.77 -4.96 12.35
CA GLU A 87 -4.05 -4.58 13.73
C GLU A 87 -2.78 -4.52 14.58
N ASP A 88 -1.93 -5.53 14.45
CA ASP A 88 -0.61 -5.61 15.09
C ASP A 88 0.48 -5.84 14.03
N LEU A 89 1.17 -4.77 13.70
CA LEU A 89 2.19 -4.78 12.65
C LEU A 89 3.38 -5.68 12.99
N SER A 90 3.79 -5.74 14.26
CA SER A 90 4.89 -6.60 14.71
C SER A 90 4.50 -8.07 14.58
N MET A 91 3.31 -8.45 15.04
CA MET A 91 2.80 -9.82 14.93
C MET A 91 2.60 -10.21 13.44
N ALA A 92 2.10 -9.29 12.63
CA ALA A 92 1.92 -9.53 11.20
C ALA A 92 3.25 -9.84 10.51
N LEU A 93 4.31 -9.05 10.79
CA LEU A 93 5.65 -9.24 10.19
C LEU A 93 6.38 -10.46 10.76
N ASP A 94 6.21 -10.77 12.06
CA ASP A 94 6.68 -12.02 12.66
C ASP A 94 6.09 -13.23 11.89
N ASN A 95 4.77 -13.24 11.69
CA ASN A 95 4.08 -14.32 11.00
C ASN A 95 4.46 -14.41 9.51
N ILE A 96 4.57 -13.26 8.82
CA ILE A 96 5.06 -13.23 7.43
C ILE A 96 6.46 -13.83 7.34
N ALA A 97 7.35 -13.48 8.27
CA ALA A 97 8.71 -14.02 8.29
C ALA A 97 8.70 -15.55 8.50
N ASP A 98 7.83 -16.08 9.34
CA ASP A 98 7.70 -17.53 9.59
C ASP A 98 7.10 -18.28 8.39
N LEU A 99 6.18 -17.67 7.67
CA LEU A 99 5.56 -18.22 6.46
C LEU A 99 6.51 -18.21 5.25
N LEU A 100 7.50 -17.32 5.22
CA LEU A 100 8.53 -17.31 4.18
C LEU A 100 9.54 -18.46 4.39
N ARG A 101 9.94 -19.15 3.33
CA ARG A 101 11.09 -20.05 3.40
C ARG A 101 12.40 -19.29 3.65
N PRO A 102 13.45 -19.95 4.15
CA PRO A 102 14.78 -19.33 4.21
C PRO A 102 15.20 -18.81 2.84
N GLY A 103 15.58 -17.54 2.75
CA GLY A 103 15.90 -16.86 1.50
C GLY A 103 14.68 -16.48 0.64
N GLY A 104 13.46 -16.71 1.12
CA GLY A 104 12.25 -16.19 0.50
C GLY A 104 12.15 -14.66 0.61
N THR A 105 11.31 -14.05 -0.22
CA THR A 105 11.20 -12.58 -0.30
C THR A 105 9.83 -12.07 0.09
N LEU A 106 9.80 -10.95 0.80
CA LEU A 106 8.61 -10.11 0.96
C LEU A 106 8.69 -8.95 -0.04
N ILE A 107 7.62 -8.76 -0.81
CA ILE A 107 7.45 -7.68 -1.78
C ILE A 107 6.32 -6.80 -1.27
N VAL A 108 6.59 -5.51 -1.08
CA VAL A 108 5.64 -4.55 -0.51
C VAL A 108 5.42 -3.40 -1.47
N VAL A 109 4.16 -3.01 -1.64
CA VAL A 109 3.75 -1.74 -2.24
C VAL A 109 2.84 -1.05 -1.23
N GLU A 110 3.22 0.12 -0.74
CA GLU A 110 2.55 0.73 0.40
C GLU A 110 2.34 2.23 0.26
N PHE A 111 1.35 2.72 1.02
CA PHE A 111 1.02 4.12 1.17
C PHE A 111 1.72 4.72 2.39
N ALA A 112 2.29 5.90 2.23
CA ALA A 112 2.99 6.67 3.25
C ALA A 112 2.23 7.97 3.56
N TRP A 113 1.10 7.86 4.25
CA TRP A 113 0.27 9.01 4.63
C TRP A 113 1.04 10.07 5.43
N ASP A 114 2.03 9.64 6.22
CA ASP A 114 2.90 10.49 7.02
C ASP A 114 3.91 11.33 6.21
N ARG A 115 3.83 11.27 4.88
CA ARG A 115 4.57 12.10 3.94
C ARG A 115 3.70 13.15 3.24
N ILE A 116 2.42 13.21 3.57
CA ILE A 116 1.52 14.26 3.09
C ILE A 116 1.76 15.51 3.93
N ASP A 117 2.57 16.42 3.40
CA ASP A 117 2.77 17.76 3.94
C ASP A 117 1.81 18.79 3.31
N GLU A 118 1.94 20.06 3.69
CA GLU A 118 1.10 21.15 3.17
C GLU A 118 1.22 21.27 1.62
N ALA A 119 2.44 21.17 1.08
CA ALA A 119 2.67 21.28 -0.35
C ALA A 119 1.97 20.15 -1.13
N MET A 120 2.05 18.92 -0.60
CA MET A 120 1.37 17.76 -1.19
C MET A 120 -0.15 17.89 -1.10
N ALA A 121 -0.66 18.31 0.06
CA ALA A 121 -2.09 18.50 0.27
C ALA A 121 -2.67 19.58 -0.64
N GLU A 122 -1.99 20.73 -0.80
CA GLU A 122 -2.37 21.78 -1.74
C GLU A 122 -2.34 21.29 -3.19
N TRP A 123 -1.27 20.62 -3.58
CA TRP A 123 -1.11 20.07 -4.93
C TRP A 123 -2.23 19.09 -5.28
N ALA A 124 -2.61 18.25 -4.33
CA ALA A 124 -3.71 17.30 -4.49
C ALA A 124 -5.07 17.98 -4.56
N LEU A 125 -5.35 18.95 -3.66
CA LEU A 125 -6.60 19.71 -3.63
C LEU A 125 -6.89 20.42 -4.96
N ASP A 126 -5.88 21.06 -5.54
CA ASP A 126 -6.00 21.76 -6.83
C ASP A 126 -6.37 20.83 -7.98
N ARG A 127 -6.19 19.51 -7.80
CA ARG A 127 -6.36 18.47 -8.81
C ARG A 127 -7.45 17.45 -8.50
N LEU A 128 -8.14 17.60 -7.36
CA LEU A 128 -9.28 16.73 -7.05
C LEU A 128 -10.40 16.90 -8.08
N PRO A 129 -11.12 15.82 -8.42
CA PRO A 129 -12.30 15.92 -9.28
C PRO A 129 -13.32 16.88 -8.66
N ALA A 130 -14.02 17.61 -9.51
CA ALA A 130 -15.16 18.41 -9.05
C ALA A 130 -16.16 17.51 -8.31
N ALA A 131 -16.65 17.98 -7.15
CA ALA A 131 -17.58 17.21 -6.35
C ALA A 131 -18.85 16.92 -7.16
N SER A 132 -19.13 15.65 -7.44
CA SER A 132 -20.38 15.21 -8.06
C SER A 132 -21.38 14.87 -6.95
N PRO A 133 -22.61 15.37 -7.01
CA PRO A 133 -23.65 15.02 -6.03
C PRO A 133 -24.05 13.54 -6.06
N SER A 134 -23.75 12.84 -7.16
CA SER A 134 -24.12 11.44 -7.40
C SER A 134 -23.02 10.43 -7.08
N GLU A 135 -21.79 10.88 -6.86
CA GLU A 135 -20.65 9.99 -6.63
C GLU A 135 -20.10 10.14 -5.21
N LYS A 136 -19.78 9.01 -4.58
CA LYS A 136 -19.06 9.07 -3.30
C LYS A 136 -17.65 9.61 -3.55
N PRO A 137 -17.23 10.62 -2.78
CA PRO A 137 -15.87 11.13 -2.90
C PRO A 137 -14.84 10.03 -2.61
N SER A 138 -13.71 10.06 -3.32
CA SER A 138 -12.55 9.22 -3.00
C SER A 138 -12.13 9.43 -1.54
N TRP A 139 -11.33 8.51 -1.00
CA TRP A 139 -10.77 8.65 0.35
C TRP A 139 -10.00 9.99 0.47
N LEU A 140 -9.17 10.31 -0.54
CA LEU A 140 -8.42 11.56 -0.60
C LEU A 140 -9.34 12.77 -0.63
N GLY A 141 -10.40 12.73 -1.42
CA GLY A 141 -11.41 13.80 -1.46
C GLY A 141 -12.19 13.96 -0.15
N ARG A 142 -12.32 12.93 0.68
CA ARG A 142 -12.88 13.03 2.03
C ARG A 142 -11.89 13.69 3.00
N CYS A 143 -10.64 13.24 3.01
CA CYS A 143 -9.58 13.79 3.85
C CYS A 143 -9.29 15.26 3.52
N CYS A 144 -9.02 15.56 2.25
CA CYS A 144 -8.67 16.92 1.84
C CYS A 144 -9.80 17.94 1.99
N ARG A 145 -11.07 17.53 1.92
CA ARG A 145 -12.20 18.45 2.18
C ARG A 145 -12.34 18.86 3.64
N GLY A 146 -11.84 18.07 4.58
CA GLY A 146 -11.72 18.47 5.98
C GLY A 146 -10.62 19.51 6.21
N TRP A 147 -9.65 19.57 5.32
CA TRP A 147 -8.51 20.48 5.36
C TRP A 147 -8.71 21.66 4.40
N THR A 148 -9.82 22.36 4.46
CA THR A 148 -10.01 23.57 3.66
C THR A 148 -9.38 24.78 4.35
N ARG A 149 -8.54 25.52 3.66
CA ARG A 149 -8.06 26.84 4.09
C ARG A 149 -9.25 27.72 4.46
N GLY A 150 -9.52 27.91 5.76
CA GLY A 150 -10.30 29.02 6.29
C GLY A 150 -11.72 29.21 5.74
N GLY A 151 -12.45 28.14 5.41
CA GLY A 151 -13.85 28.21 4.98
C GLY A 151 -14.80 28.24 6.18
N GLU A 152 -15.72 29.20 6.23
CA GLU A 152 -16.79 29.34 7.22
C GLU A 152 -17.73 28.12 7.23
N GLY A 153 -17.46 27.12 8.08
CA GLY A 153 -18.28 25.92 8.18
C GLY A 153 -17.73 24.89 9.14
N GLY A 154 -17.78 25.19 10.40
CA GLY A 154 -17.66 24.40 11.60
C GLY A 154 -17.32 22.92 11.50
N SER A 155 -16.05 22.57 11.49
CA SER A 155 -15.53 21.33 12.03
C SER A 155 -14.13 21.59 12.61
N HIS A 156 -13.79 20.98 13.71
CA HIS A 156 -12.81 21.32 14.70
C HIS A 156 -11.31 21.28 14.35
N TYR A 157 -10.93 21.46 13.09
CA TYR A 157 -9.53 21.54 12.67
C TYR A 157 -9.26 22.85 11.92
N HIS A 158 -9.13 23.93 12.70
CA HIS A 158 -8.48 25.16 12.28
C HIS A 158 -7.01 25.07 12.69
N GLY A 159 -6.18 24.48 11.84
CA GLY A 159 -4.75 24.49 12.02
C GLY A 159 -4.09 24.48 10.64
N ASP A 160 -3.13 25.36 10.46
CA ASP A 160 -2.30 25.51 9.25
C ASP A 160 -1.38 24.32 9.00
N ASP A 161 -1.65 23.14 9.58
CA ASP A 161 -0.78 21.98 9.61
C ASP A 161 -1.45 20.76 8.97
N ALA A 162 -1.14 20.52 7.70
CA ALA A 162 -1.62 19.36 6.96
C ALA A 162 -1.15 18.05 7.62
N GLU A 163 0.06 18.02 8.17
CA GLU A 163 0.61 16.84 8.83
C GLU A 163 -0.24 16.43 10.03
N ALA A 164 -0.65 17.38 10.88
CA ALA A 164 -1.52 17.11 12.02
C ALA A 164 -2.90 16.63 11.60
N HIS A 165 -3.47 17.21 10.52
CA HIS A 165 -4.76 16.78 9.97
C HIS A 165 -4.71 15.32 9.47
N PHE A 166 -3.73 14.96 8.65
CA PHE A 166 -3.60 13.60 8.14
C PHE A 166 -3.22 12.60 9.23
N ALA A 167 -2.43 13.01 10.24
CA ALA A 167 -2.14 12.20 11.42
C ALA A 167 -3.40 11.91 12.25
N GLY A 168 -4.28 12.90 12.42
CA GLY A 168 -5.56 12.73 13.09
C GLY A 168 -6.46 11.73 12.34
N TRP A 169 -6.61 11.92 11.04
CA TRP A 169 -7.36 10.98 10.18
C TRP A 169 -6.80 9.56 10.24
N ALA A 170 -5.48 9.40 10.10
CA ALA A 170 -4.83 8.10 10.14
C ALA A 170 -5.00 7.41 11.50
N GLY A 171 -4.97 8.20 12.59
CA GLY A 171 -5.24 7.70 13.94
C GLY A 171 -6.67 7.20 14.12
N GLU A 172 -7.68 7.89 13.55
CA GLU A 172 -9.07 7.45 13.54
C GLU A 172 -9.29 6.16 12.74
N GLU A 173 -8.58 6.01 11.64
CA GLU A 173 -8.62 4.81 10.78
C GLU A 173 -7.70 3.68 11.30
N GLY A 174 -6.90 3.92 12.34
CA GLY A 174 -5.96 2.94 12.91
C GLY A 174 -4.79 2.59 12.00
N LEU A 175 -4.30 3.54 11.19
CA LEU A 175 -3.28 3.28 10.18
C LEU A 175 -1.86 3.39 10.75
N HIS A 176 -1.01 2.43 10.42
CA HIS A 176 0.43 2.53 10.64
C HIS A 176 1.07 3.49 9.63
N ASN A 177 2.04 4.28 10.09
CA ASN A 177 2.81 5.18 9.21
C ASN A 177 3.97 4.44 8.52
N SER A 178 4.52 5.06 7.48
CA SER A 178 5.60 4.47 6.69
C SER A 178 6.87 4.17 7.50
N ARG A 179 7.16 4.96 8.55
CA ARG A 179 8.33 4.75 9.43
C ARG A 179 8.14 3.51 10.29
N GLN A 180 6.91 3.30 10.83
CA GLN A 180 6.58 2.09 11.59
C GLN A 180 6.70 0.85 10.70
N VAL A 181 6.08 0.88 9.52
CA VAL A 181 6.16 -0.24 8.56
C VAL A 181 7.61 -0.56 8.20
N ARG A 182 8.42 0.45 7.86
CA ARG A 182 9.84 0.24 7.53
C ARG A 182 10.65 -0.30 8.70
N ALA A 183 10.45 0.20 9.90
CA ALA A 183 11.16 -0.27 11.08
C ALA A 183 10.90 -1.76 11.34
N GLU A 184 9.66 -2.21 11.19
CA GLU A 184 9.31 -3.63 11.32
C GLU A 184 9.88 -4.47 10.17
N LEU A 185 9.83 -3.99 8.93
CA LEU A 185 10.46 -4.68 7.79
C LEU A 185 11.96 -4.91 8.03
N GLU A 186 12.68 -3.90 8.52
CA GLU A 186 14.12 -3.96 8.79
C GLU A 186 14.50 -4.93 9.92
N ARG A 187 13.57 -5.21 10.86
CA ARG A 187 13.80 -6.19 11.93
C ARG A 187 13.90 -7.63 11.41
N HIS A 188 13.07 -7.98 10.43
CA HIS A 188 12.88 -9.36 9.95
C HIS A 188 13.63 -9.67 8.65
N LEU A 189 13.90 -8.64 7.84
CA LEU A 189 14.34 -8.80 6.45
C LEU A 189 15.67 -8.09 6.22
N VAL A 190 16.36 -8.51 5.18
CA VAL A 190 17.48 -7.78 4.57
C VAL A 190 16.93 -7.07 3.35
N GLU A 191 16.92 -5.74 3.38
CA GLU A 191 16.47 -4.91 2.26
C GLU A 191 17.27 -5.21 0.99
N ARG A 192 16.59 -5.39 -0.12
CA ARG A 192 17.14 -5.58 -1.47
C ARG A 192 16.80 -4.44 -2.39
N HIS A 193 15.64 -3.83 -2.18
CA HIS A 193 15.14 -2.71 -2.96
C HIS A 193 14.26 -1.84 -2.10
N PHE A 194 14.40 -0.55 -2.25
CA PHE A 194 13.49 0.46 -1.71
C PHE A 194 13.42 1.64 -2.66
N GLU A 195 12.21 2.08 -2.99
CA GLU A 195 11.98 3.30 -3.76
C GLU A 195 10.72 4.03 -3.30
N TRP A 196 10.77 5.36 -3.31
CA TRP A 196 9.60 6.20 -3.20
C TRP A 196 8.95 6.35 -4.57
N VAL A 197 7.61 6.22 -4.62
CA VAL A 197 6.85 6.25 -5.87
C VAL A 197 5.62 7.15 -5.79
N PRO A 198 5.10 7.65 -6.92
CA PRO A 198 3.80 8.31 -7.01
C PRO A 198 2.69 7.40 -6.50
N TYR A 199 1.68 7.99 -5.84
CA TYR A 199 0.58 7.20 -5.29
C TYR A 199 -0.80 7.84 -5.45
N LEU A 200 -0.90 9.19 -5.45
CA LEU A 200 -2.18 9.89 -5.40
C LEU A 200 -2.87 10.07 -6.75
N TYR A 201 -2.14 10.02 -7.86
CA TYR A 201 -2.68 10.29 -9.19
C TYR A 201 -3.95 9.50 -9.58
N PRO A 202 -4.20 8.26 -9.11
CA PRO A 202 -5.44 7.55 -9.43
C PRO A 202 -6.69 8.15 -8.80
N ASP A 203 -6.54 8.87 -7.69
CA ASP A 203 -7.62 9.53 -6.94
C ASP A 203 -7.87 10.98 -7.38
N LEU A 204 -7.01 11.52 -8.26
CA LEU A 204 -7.09 12.88 -8.77
C LEU A 204 -7.95 12.96 -10.04
N GLY A 205 -8.31 14.18 -10.42
CA GLY A 205 -9.22 14.42 -11.54
C GLY A 205 -8.70 14.00 -12.91
N ASP A 206 -9.60 13.93 -13.88
CA ASP A 206 -9.29 13.62 -15.26
C ASP A 206 -8.18 14.52 -15.80
N GLY A 207 -7.11 13.91 -16.32
CA GLY A 207 -5.95 14.61 -16.86
C GLY A 207 -4.74 14.69 -15.94
N VAL A 208 -4.83 14.22 -14.70
CA VAL A 208 -3.65 13.99 -13.84
C VAL A 208 -3.15 12.56 -14.05
N SER A 209 -1.89 12.44 -14.42
CA SER A 209 -1.26 11.14 -14.70
C SER A 209 -0.14 10.84 -13.71
N GLU A 210 0.33 9.58 -13.70
CA GLU A 210 1.54 9.18 -12.99
C GLU A 210 2.73 10.09 -13.34
N SER A 211 2.84 10.48 -14.62
CA SER A 211 3.93 11.36 -15.08
C SER A 211 3.85 12.76 -14.48
N ASP A 212 2.65 13.28 -14.24
CA ASP A 212 2.47 14.61 -13.63
C ASP A 212 2.87 14.59 -12.15
N GLU A 213 2.48 13.55 -11.42
CA GLU A 213 2.91 13.37 -10.02
C GLU A 213 4.42 13.12 -9.93
N SER A 214 4.97 12.25 -10.81
CA SER A 214 6.42 12.00 -10.89
C SER A 214 7.20 13.29 -11.14
N ALA A 215 6.78 14.13 -12.09
CA ALA A 215 7.44 15.38 -12.38
C ALA A 215 7.41 16.37 -11.21
N ALA A 216 6.30 16.40 -10.46
CA ALA A 216 6.18 17.22 -9.25
C ALA A 216 7.10 16.71 -8.12
N ILE A 217 7.26 15.40 -7.98
CA ILE A 217 8.19 14.77 -7.03
C ILE A 217 9.64 15.06 -7.44
N GLU A 218 10.00 14.83 -8.70
CA GLU A 218 11.36 15.07 -9.23
C GLU A 218 11.81 16.52 -9.12
N SER A 219 10.87 17.45 -9.28
CA SER A 219 11.15 18.89 -9.09
C SER A 219 11.26 19.32 -7.63
N GLY A 220 10.93 18.42 -6.67
CA GLY A 220 10.89 18.75 -5.25
C GLY A 220 9.69 19.60 -4.83
N THR A 221 8.67 19.71 -5.68
CA THR A 221 7.45 20.45 -5.40
C THR A 221 6.61 19.72 -4.34
N ILE A 222 6.58 18.37 -4.40
CA ILE A 222 5.84 17.51 -3.47
C ILE A 222 6.67 16.30 -3.07
N ASN A 223 6.29 15.65 -1.97
CA ASN A 223 6.85 14.37 -1.56
C ASN A 223 6.18 13.20 -2.29
N ALA A 224 6.93 12.13 -2.57
CA ALA A 224 6.32 10.86 -2.91
C ALA A 224 5.60 10.26 -1.69
N THR A 225 4.38 9.78 -1.87
CA THR A 225 3.52 9.21 -0.82
C THR A 225 3.26 7.72 -0.98
N GLY A 226 3.84 7.09 -1.98
CA GLY A 226 3.92 5.64 -2.10
C GLY A 226 5.35 5.15 -1.90
N PHE A 227 5.52 3.87 -1.56
CA PHE A 227 6.82 3.22 -1.62
C PHE A 227 6.72 1.76 -2.07
N ARG A 228 7.81 1.28 -2.64
CA ARG A 228 8.04 -0.11 -2.96
C ARG A 228 9.23 -0.64 -2.17
N TYR A 229 9.10 -1.85 -1.67
CA TYR A 229 10.13 -2.49 -0.88
C TYR A 229 10.23 -3.96 -1.28
N VAL A 230 11.46 -4.48 -1.35
CA VAL A 230 11.72 -5.91 -1.45
C VAL A 230 12.76 -6.27 -0.40
N GLY A 231 12.44 -7.25 0.42
CA GLY A 231 13.36 -7.78 1.43
C GLY A 231 13.43 -9.29 1.40
N THR A 232 14.59 -9.84 1.73
CA THR A 232 14.81 -11.27 1.86
C THR A 232 14.78 -11.68 3.33
N ARG A 233 14.06 -12.75 3.67
CA ARG A 233 14.07 -13.32 5.01
C ARG A 233 15.51 -13.56 5.48
N ARG A 234 15.86 -13.06 6.65
CA ARG A 234 17.16 -13.33 7.27
C ARG A 234 17.32 -14.85 7.43
N ALA A 235 18.45 -15.40 7.00
CA ALA A 235 18.81 -16.74 7.38
C ALA A 235 18.94 -16.77 8.92
N LEU A 236 18.30 -17.75 9.56
CA LEU A 236 18.59 -18.02 10.97
C LEU A 236 20.10 -18.26 11.05
N ALA A 237 20.79 -17.54 11.92
CA ALA A 237 22.17 -17.86 12.21
C ALA A 237 22.20 -19.33 12.68
N GLU A 238 22.95 -20.18 11.98
CA GLU A 238 23.20 -21.52 12.50
C GLU A 238 23.86 -21.40 13.86
N PRO A 239 23.39 -22.16 14.88
CA PRO A 239 23.93 -22.12 16.22
C PRO A 239 25.40 -22.58 16.30
#